data_d9f144b305638af52c5748dbec61974a
#
_entry.id   d9f144b305638af52c5748dbec61974a
#
_cell.length_a   1.000
_cell.length_b   1.000
_cell.length_c   1.000
_cell.angle_alpha   90.00
_cell.angle_beta   90.00
_cell.angle_gamma   90.00
#
_symmetry.space_group_name_H-M   'P 1'
#
loop_
_entity.id
_entity.type
_entity.pdbx_description
1 polymer ?
#
loop_
_entity_poly.entity_id
_entity_poly.type
_entity_poly.pdbx_seq_one_letter_code
_entity_poly.pdbx_strand_id
1 'polypeptide(L)'
;MANKVASEFTSEKDFEEFTNALRKQFWESTLEGELDDHLGYAKHETRGNGTGNSRNGKSRKSIHSEHGELEIEPPRDRNGTFEPQAIAKRQSRTRGIDDKILFLYAKGQSTRDIATTIEELYDVSISPTLISRVTERVMESVVEWQHRPLDPLYPILYLDCIVLKIRHNQRVINKSMYLALGVDIEGHKQLLGMWLAETEGAKFWLSVLTELKTRGLNDVLIACVDGLKGFPEAIAAEYPDTKIQLCIVHMVRNSLKLVPWKDYKAVTSDLKLIYQASTEMEAQAQLEQFEKTWDGKYPQISKSWRSNWPNLIAIYDYPAEVRKVIYTTNAIESLNSVIRKSTRNRKIFPDDQSALKVVYLAIQEASKKWSMPIRNWKPALNRFSIEFGERVTDHL
;
A
#
# COMPACT_ATOMS: atom_id res chain seq x y z
N MET A 1 8.67 -39.25 22.17
CA MET A 1 9.87 -38.41 22.39
C MET A 1 9.49 -37.04 22.99
N ALA A 2 8.55 -36.30 22.42
CA ALA A 2 8.15 -34.97 22.94
C ALA A 2 7.66 -35.01 24.43
N ASN A 3 6.81 -35.95 24.82
CA ASN A 3 6.31 -36.05 26.20
C ASN A 3 7.40 -36.35 27.24
N LYS A 4 8.50 -37.01 26.86
CA LYS A 4 9.60 -37.30 27.74
C LYS A 4 10.48 -36.07 27.97
N VAL A 5 10.66 -35.27 26.96
CA VAL A 5 11.39 -33.99 27.01
C VAL A 5 10.57 -32.95 27.79
N ALA A 6 9.25 -32.88 27.55
CA ALA A 6 8.34 -31.92 28.19
C ALA A 6 8.26 -32.16 29.74
N SER A 7 8.46 -33.39 30.23
CA SER A 7 8.44 -33.67 31.66
C SER A 7 9.70 -33.21 32.43
N GLU A 8 10.74 -32.78 31.72
CA GLU A 8 11.98 -32.26 32.31
C GLU A 8 11.94 -30.75 32.54
N PHE A 9 10.95 -30.02 31.96
CA PHE A 9 10.80 -28.60 32.15
C PHE A 9 9.96 -28.28 33.39
N THR A 10 10.51 -27.50 34.29
CA THR A 10 9.86 -27.05 35.53
C THR A 10 9.44 -25.57 35.47
N SER A 11 9.95 -24.82 34.51
CA SER A 11 9.67 -23.40 34.34
C SER A 11 9.66 -22.98 32.85
N GLU A 12 9.03 -21.84 32.56
CA GLU A 12 9.09 -21.21 31.26
C GLU A 12 10.52 -20.92 30.81
N LYS A 13 11.38 -20.56 31.76
CA LYS A 13 12.81 -20.32 31.53
C LYS A 13 13.54 -21.56 31.02
N ASP A 14 13.28 -22.72 31.61
CA ASP A 14 13.88 -23.99 31.18
C ASP A 14 13.49 -24.34 29.74
N PHE A 15 12.22 -24.05 29.38
CA PHE A 15 11.74 -24.24 28.03
C PHE A 15 12.40 -23.27 27.03
N GLU A 16 12.60 -22.01 27.41
CA GLU A 16 13.29 -21.03 26.57
C GLU A 16 14.76 -21.38 26.38
N GLU A 17 15.48 -21.75 27.44
CA GLU A 17 16.87 -22.18 27.35
C GLU A 17 17.02 -23.42 26.46
N PHE A 18 16.14 -24.40 26.57
CA PHE A 18 16.13 -25.59 25.70
C PHE A 18 15.85 -25.22 24.25
N THR A 19 14.86 -24.35 23.99
CA THR A 19 14.50 -23.96 22.63
C THR A 19 15.63 -23.16 21.96
N ASN A 20 16.32 -22.33 22.73
CA ASN A 20 17.48 -21.56 22.21
C ASN A 20 18.68 -22.49 21.94
N ALA A 21 18.93 -23.47 22.79
CA ALA A 21 19.95 -24.50 22.56
C ALA A 21 19.65 -25.33 21.30
N LEU A 22 18.38 -25.72 21.11
CA LEU A 22 17.95 -26.43 19.92
C LEU A 22 18.09 -25.60 18.62
N ARG A 23 17.72 -24.30 18.67
CA ARG A 23 17.92 -23.38 17.55
C ARG A 23 19.39 -23.20 17.21
N LYS A 24 20.24 -23.03 18.23
CA LYS A 24 21.69 -22.94 18.04
C LYS A 24 22.22 -24.17 17.31
N GLN A 25 21.88 -25.35 17.82
CA GLN A 25 22.31 -26.62 17.22
C GLN A 25 21.82 -26.77 15.78
N PHE A 26 20.58 -26.38 15.51
CA PHE A 26 20.03 -26.41 14.15
C PHE A 26 20.84 -25.54 13.19
N TRP A 27 21.10 -24.27 13.55
CA TRP A 27 21.88 -23.36 12.72
C TRP A 27 23.31 -23.82 12.52
N GLU A 28 23.97 -24.28 13.58
CA GLU A 28 25.34 -24.79 13.48
C GLU A 28 25.43 -26.04 12.61
N SER A 29 24.47 -26.97 12.74
CA SER A 29 24.42 -28.18 11.92
C SER A 29 24.16 -27.85 10.44
N THR A 30 23.27 -26.89 10.15
CA THR A 30 23.03 -26.42 8.77
C THR A 30 24.28 -25.84 8.15
N LEU A 31 25.00 -24.96 8.87
CA LEU A 31 26.25 -24.35 8.41
C LEU A 31 27.39 -25.36 8.24
N GLU A 32 27.44 -26.39 9.08
CA GLU A 32 28.39 -27.51 8.90
C GLU A 32 28.09 -28.29 7.62
N GLY A 33 26.80 -28.59 7.35
CA GLY A 33 26.36 -29.24 6.10
C GLY A 33 26.73 -28.43 4.86
N GLU A 34 26.48 -27.10 4.88
CA GLU A 34 26.91 -26.23 3.78
C GLU A 34 28.44 -26.23 3.57
N LEU A 35 29.20 -26.30 4.67
CA LEU A 35 30.67 -26.40 4.58
C LEU A 35 31.10 -27.76 4.03
N ASP A 36 30.43 -28.85 4.40
CA ASP A 36 30.71 -30.20 3.88
C ASP A 36 30.49 -30.23 2.34
N ASP A 37 29.38 -29.65 1.89
CA ASP A 37 29.06 -29.50 0.46
C ASP A 37 30.09 -28.64 -0.26
N HIS A 38 30.51 -27.51 0.33
CA HIS A 38 31.52 -26.62 -0.22
C HIS A 38 32.91 -27.28 -0.37
N LEU A 39 33.30 -28.10 0.62
CA LEU A 39 34.59 -28.79 0.62
C LEU A 39 34.55 -30.10 -0.17
N GLY A 40 33.37 -30.68 -0.42
CA GLY A 40 33.19 -31.95 -1.10
C GLY A 40 33.47 -33.19 -0.22
N TYR A 41 33.60 -33.01 1.10
CA TYR A 41 33.81 -34.10 2.04
C TYR A 41 33.29 -33.76 3.43
N ALA A 42 32.80 -34.79 4.17
CA ALA A 42 32.30 -34.65 5.54
C ALA A 42 33.45 -34.58 6.55
N LYS A 43 33.11 -34.15 7.76
CA LYS A 43 34.05 -34.06 8.86
C LYS A 43 34.62 -35.46 9.17
N HIS A 44 35.96 -35.58 9.29
CA HIS A 44 36.71 -36.81 9.51
C HIS A 44 36.80 -37.77 8.31
N GLU A 45 36.37 -37.41 7.12
CA GLU A 45 36.61 -38.20 5.92
C GLU A 45 38.02 -38.07 5.43
N THR A 46 38.66 -39.20 5.06
CA THR A 46 40.02 -39.27 4.50
C THR A 46 40.14 -38.68 3.12
N ARG A 47 38.99 -38.53 2.40
CA ARG A 47 38.90 -37.88 1.09
C ARG A 47 39.33 -36.41 1.09
N GLY A 48 39.32 -35.75 2.25
CA GLY A 48 39.76 -34.36 2.42
C GLY A 48 41.24 -34.15 2.33
N ASN A 49 42.04 -35.21 2.36
CA ASN A 49 43.50 -35.13 2.29
C ASN A 49 43.94 -34.81 0.83
N GLY A 50 44.48 -33.61 0.61
CA GLY A 50 44.99 -33.20 -0.68
C GLY A 50 44.06 -32.40 -1.60
N THR A 51 42.88 -32.01 -1.13
CA THR A 51 41.92 -31.19 -1.92
C THR A 51 42.31 -29.71 -2.05
N GLY A 52 43.35 -29.25 -1.37
CA GLY A 52 43.82 -27.85 -1.40
C GLY A 52 43.01 -26.91 -0.46
N ASN A 53 41.89 -27.33 0.09
CA ASN A 53 41.11 -26.58 1.09
C ASN A 53 40.71 -27.50 2.25
N SER A 54 40.58 -26.94 3.44
CA SER A 54 40.24 -27.72 4.64
C SER A 54 39.50 -26.87 5.66
N ARG A 55 38.80 -27.50 6.62
CA ARG A 55 38.18 -26.83 7.75
C ARG A 55 39.23 -26.06 8.56
N ASN A 56 38.87 -24.84 8.98
CA ASN A 56 39.76 -23.94 9.71
C ASN A 56 39.09 -23.41 11.00
N GLY A 57 38.55 -24.31 11.80
CA GLY A 57 37.89 -23.95 13.06
C GLY A 57 36.56 -23.25 12.90
N LYS A 58 36.10 -22.63 13.96
CA LYS A 58 34.84 -21.90 14.07
C LYS A 58 35.08 -20.46 14.53
N SER A 59 34.13 -19.57 14.30
CA SER A 59 34.20 -18.20 14.80
C SER A 59 32.91 -17.88 15.56
N ARG A 60 33.01 -17.23 16.71
CA ARG A 60 31.81 -16.77 17.44
C ARG A 60 31.10 -15.66 16.71
N LYS A 61 29.78 -15.70 16.70
CA LYS A 61 28.91 -14.74 16.04
C LYS A 61 27.58 -14.63 16.77
N SER A 62 27.22 -13.43 17.13
CA SER A 62 25.86 -13.11 17.64
C SER A 62 24.92 -12.79 16.50
N ILE A 63 23.71 -13.36 16.58
CA ILE A 63 22.62 -13.12 15.65
C ILE A 63 21.37 -12.70 16.44
N HIS A 64 20.85 -11.54 16.12
CA HIS A 64 19.57 -11.08 16.66
C HIS A 64 18.41 -11.75 15.92
N SER A 65 17.50 -12.35 16.65
CA SER A 65 16.30 -13.00 16.15
C SER A 65 15.05 -12.48 16.85
N GLU A 66 13.88 -12.86 16.36
CA GLU A 66 12.61 -12.60 17.03
C GLU A 66 12.44 -13.32 18.38
N HIS A 67 13.42 -14.11 18.78
CA HIS A 67 13.48 -14.83 20.03
C HIS A 67 14.66 -14.39 20.90
N GLY A 68 15.19 -13.20 20.66
CA GLY A 68 16.36 -12.65 21.34
C GLY A 68 17.67 -12.87 20.59
N GLU A 69 18.77 -12.63 21.29
CA GLU A 69 20.12 -12.82 20.78
C GLU A 69 20.55 -14.29 20.86
N LEU A 70 21.08 -14.81 19.76
CA LEU A 70 21.58 -16.18 19.66
C LEU A 70 23.07 -16.16 19.30
N GLU A 71 23.91 -16.71 20.19
CA GLU A 71 25.34 -16.89 19.93
C GLU A 71 25.57 -18.22 19.22
N ILE A 72 26.09 -18.18 17.98
CA ILE A 72 26.43 -19.34 17.14
C ILE A 72 27.92 -19.35 16.80
N GLU A 73 28.40 -20.52 16.40
CA GLU A 73 29.80 -20.75 16.01
C GLU A 73 29.87 -21.22 14.52
N PRO A 74 29.71 -20.33 13.52
CA PRO A 74 29.88 -20.69 12.12
C PRO A 74 31.25 -21.31 11.82
N PRO A 75 31.30 -22.42 11.05
CA PRO A 75 32.55 -23.02 10.65
C PRO A 75 33.22 -22.18 9.53
N ARG A 76 34.53 -22.36 9.35
CA ARG A 76 35.34 -21.68 8.34
C ARG A 76 36.19 -22.67 7.58
N ASP A 77 36.45 -22.35 6.33
CA ASP A 77 37.47 -23.01 5.51
C ASP A 77 38.81 -22.29 5.60
N ARG A 78 39.89 -22.98 5.23
CA ARG A 78 41.25 -22.45 5.28
C ARG A 78 41.51 -21.36 4.25
N ASN A 79 40.93 -21.50 3.08
CA ASN A 79 41.10 -20.56 1.97
C ASN A 79 40.16 -19.33 2.07
N GLY A 80 39.22 -19.32 3.01
CA GLY A 80 38.25 -18.22 3.20
C GLY A 80 37.21 -18.08 2.07
N THR A 81 37.05 -19.09 1.25
CA THR A 81 36.18 -19.13 0.07
C THR A 81 34.73 -19.57 0.39
N PHE A 82 34.54 -20.18 1.56
CA PHE A 82 33.22 -20.62 1.98
C PHE A 82 32.29 -19.42 2.22
N GLU A 83 31.18 -19.36 1.48
CA GLU A 83 30.12 -18.32 1.61
C GLU A 83 28.81 -18.99 2.04
N PRO A 84 28.52 -19.03 3.36
CA PRO A 84 27.33 -19.68 3.88
C PRO A 84 26.06 -18.97 3.40
N GLN A 85 25.04 -19.74 2.99
CA GLN A 85 23.77 -19.28 2.47
C GLN A 85 22.72 -19.10 3.60
N ALA A 86 22.70 -20.03 4.56
CA ALA A 86 21.75 -20.01 5.67
C ALA A 86 21.91 -18.76 6.56
N ILE A 87 23.18 -18.40 6.84
CA ILE A 87 23.54 -17.18 7.59
C ILE A 87 24.80 -16.59 6.97
N ALA A 88 24.65 -15.55 6.16
CA ALA A 88 25.76 -14.91 5.45
C ALA A 88 26.85 -14.38 6.40
N LYS A 89 28.10 -14.34 5.94
CA LYS A 89 29.28 -13.95 6.77
C LYS A 89 29.09 -12.71 7.63
N ARG A 90 28.44 -11.66 7.09
CA ARG A 90 28.25 -10.37 7.77
C ARG A 90 26.83 -10.14 8.29
N GLN A 91 25.98 -11.15 8.23
CA GLN A 91 24.60 -11.05 8.71
C GLN A 91 24.61 -11.09 10.26
N SER A 92 24.07 -10.08 10.89
CA SER A 92 23.96 -9.95 12.36
C SER A 92 22.55 -10.18 12.89
N ARG A 93 21.58 -10.49 12.02
CA ARG A 93 20.17 -10.69 12.40
C ARG A 93 19.44 -11.58 11.42
N THR A 94 18.34 -12.18 11.87
CA THR A 94 17.44 -12.98 11.03
C THR A 94 16.53 -12.08 10.19
N ARG A 95 15.95 -12.62 9.11
CA ARG A 95 14.93 -11.94 8.30
C ARG A 95 13.70 -11.55 9.12
N GLY A 96 13.34 -12.34 10.13
CA GLY A 96 12.21 -12.05 11.01
C GLY A 96 12.29 -10.68 11.69
N ILE A 97 13.47 -10.23 12.09
CA ILE A 97 13.67 -8.89 12.66
C ILE A 97 13.47 -7.80 11.58
N ASP A 98 13.99 -7.99 10.36
CA ASP A 98 13.79 -7.04 9.26
C ASP A 98 12.29 -6.91 8.93
N ASP A 99 11.54 -8.01 8.90
CA ASP A 99 10.10 -8.01 8.67
C ASP A 99 9.32 -7.26 9.77
N LYS A 100 9.73 -7.42 11.04
CA LYS A 100 9.14 -6.65 12.15
C LYS A 100 9.44 -5.16 12.03
N ILE A 101 10.67 -4.79 11.67
CA ILE A 101 11.05 -3.39 11.38
C ILE A 101 10.16 -2.81 10.28
N LEU A 102 10.00 -3.50 9.17
CA LEU A 102 9.17 -3.05 8.05
C LEU A 102 7.69 -2.94 8.45
N PHE A 103 7.18 -3.89 9.23
CA PHE A 103 5.81 -3.84 9.74
C PHE A 103 5.57 -2.60 10.64
N LEU A 104 6.45 -2.34 11.60
CA LEU A 104 6.34 -1.18 12.50
C LEU A 104 6.50 0.14 11.73
N TYR A 105 7.40 0.16 10.74
CA TYR A 105 7.58 1.30 9.87
C TYR A 105 6.33 1.59 9.03
N ALA A 106 5.67 0.55 8.50
CA ALA A 106 4.39 0.63 7.79
C ALA A 106 3.26 1.16 8.69
N LYS A 107 3.33 0.94 10.01
CA LYS A 107 2.39 1.53 11.00
C LYS A 107 2.71 2.99 11.33
N GLY A 108 3.73 3.57 10.72
CA GLY A 108 4.09 4.98 10.86
C GLY A 108 4.99 5.28 12.06
N GLN A 109 5.60 4.28 12.70
CA GLN A 109 6.57 4.53 13.77
C GLN A 109 7.85 5.17 13.21
N SER A 110 8.48 6.03 14.01
CA SER A 110 9.79 6.58 13.67
C SER A 110 10.87 5.51 13.87
N THR A 111 12.06 5.73 13.30
CA THR A 111 13.20 4.81 13.47
C THR A 111 13.62 4.67 14.93
N ARG A 112 13.41 5.71 15.76
CA ARG A 112 13.69 5.67 17.21
C ARG A 112 12.64 4.85 17.95
N ASP A 113 11.35 5.09 17.66
CA ASP A 113 10.25 4.33 18.27
C ASP A 113 10.35 2.84 17.93
N ILE A 114 10.74 2.51 16.68
CA ILE A 114 10.98 1.12 16.26
C ILE A 114 12.13 0.49 17.06
N ALA A 115 13.24 1.21 17.26
CA ALA A 115 14.36 0.72 18.05
C ALA A 115 13.91 0.37 19.47
N THR A 116 13.21 1.30 20.14
CA THR A 116 12.64 1.08 21.48
C THR A 116 11.66 -0.09 21.51
N THR A 117 10.72 -0.14 20.53
CA THR A 117 9.72 -1.23 20.47
C THR A 117 10.37 -2.61 20.29
N ILE A 118 11.39 -2.70 19.42
CA ILE A 118 12.12 -3.98 19.20
C ILE A 118 12.90 -4.37 20.45
N GLU A 119 13.53 -3.43 21.13
CA GLU A 119 14.26 -3.70 22.38
C GLU A 119 13.30 -4.17 23.49
N GLU A 120 12.16 -3.50 23.68
CA GLU A 120 11.16 -3.88 24.67
C GLU A 120 10.50 -5.24 24.42
N LEU A 121 10.25 -5.59 23.15
CA LEU A 121 9.51 -6.81 22.80
C LEU A 121 10.41 -8.05 22.62
N TYR A 122 11.66 -7.84 22.21
CA TYR A 122 12.54 -8.95 21.79
C TYR A 122 13.89 -8.96 22.50
N ASP A 123 14.12 -8.03 23.42
CA ASP A 123 15.40 -7.84 24.12
C ASP A 123 16.60 -7.72 23.13
N VAL A 124 16.36 -7.05 22.01
CA VAL A 124 17.32 -6.86 20.92
C VAL A 124 17.57 -5.37 20.69
N SER A 125 18.77 -4.93 21.04
CA SER A 125 19.16 -3.54 20.79
C SER A 125 19.58 -3.33 19.33
N ILE A 126 18.86 -2.45 18.61
CA ILE A 126 19.14 -2.08 17.23
C ILE A 126 19.23 -0.57 17.07
N SER A 127 20.19 -0.11 16.26
CA SER A 127 20.35 1.32 16.06
C SER A 127 19.33 1.88 15.05
N PRO A 128 18.88 3.16 15.22
CA PRO A 128 18.06 3.85 14.24
C PRO A 128 18.68 3.88 12.83
N THR A 129 20.01 3.89 12.73
CA THR A 129 20.76 3.82 11.45
C THR A 129 20.55 2.48 10.77
N LEU A 130 20.54 1.39 11.52
CA LEU A 130 20.25 0.06 10.99
C LEU A 130 18.82 -0.01 10.43
N ILE A 131 17.85 0.51 11.18
CA ILE A 131 16.44 0.60 10.74
C ILE A 131 16.33 1.40 9.45
N SER A 132 17.01 2.55 9.35
CA SER A 132 17.06 3.33 8.11
C SER A 132 17.57 2.49 6.94
N ARG A 133 18.65 1.74 7.13
CA ARG A 133 19.24 0.88 6.09
C ARG A 133 18.30 -0.27 5.68
N VAL A 134 17.58 -0.89 6.63
CA VAL A 134 16.56 -1.91 6.31
C VAL A 134 15.45 -1.29 5.46
N THR A 135 14.98 -0.11 5.84
CA THR A 135 13.90 0.57 5.12
C THR A 135 14.33 1.20 3.79
N GLU A 136 15.62 1.45 3.55
CA GLU A 136 16.13 1.93 2.25
C GLU A 136 15.88 0.93 1.13
N ARG A 137 15.99 -0.36 1.39
CA ARG A 137 15.69 -1.42 0.41
C ARG A 137 14.25 -1.36 -0.11
N VAL A 138 13.32 -0.79 0.67
CA VAL A 138 11.94 -0.58 0.24
C VAL A 138 11.87 0.36 -0.96
N MET A 139 12.81 1.31 -1.11
CA MET A 139 12.81 2.23 -2.25
C MET A 139 13.08 1.52 -3.58
N GLU A 140 13.91 0.48 -3.60
CA GLU A 140 14.13 -0.34 -4.79
C GLU A 140 12.81 -0.99 -5.22
N SER A 141 12.10 -1.60 -4.26
CA SER A 141 10.76 -2.17 -4.51
C SER A 141 9.72 -1.13 -4.92
N VAL A 142 9.79 0.09 -4.36
CA VAL A 142 8.89 1.20 -4.78
C VAL A 142 9.14 1.56 -6.24
N VAL A 143 10.40 1.70 -6.64
CA VAL A 143 10.78 2.06 -8.01
C VAL A 143 10.36 0.97 -8.99
N GLU A 144 10.67 -0.30 -8.71
CA GLU A 144 10.26 -1.44 -9.54
C GLU A 144 8.73 -1.50 -9.68
N TRP A 145 8.01 -1.41 -8.57
CA TRP A 145 6.56 -1.43 -8.56
C TRP A 145 5.95 -0.25 -9.33
N GLN A 146 6.51 0.96 -9.19
CA GLN A 146 6.03 2.16 -9.86
C GLN A 146 6.20 2.07 -11.39
N HIS A 147 7.26 1.42 -11.88
CA HIS A 147 7.54 1.30 -13.32
C HIS A 147 7.03 0.01 -13.97
N ARG A 148 6.33 -0.86 -13.21
CA ARG A 148 5.81 -2.11 -13.78
C ARG A 148 4.83 -1.85 -14.92
N PRO A 149 4.76 -2.73 -15.94
CA PRO A 149 3.73 -2.68 -16.96
C PRO A 149 2.32 -2.72 -16.34
N LEU A 150 1.36 -2.11 -17.02
CA LEU A 150 -0.05 -2.11 -16.64
C LEU A 150 -0.86 -2.87 -17.69
N ASP A 151 -2.05 -3.32 -17.31
CA ASP A 151 -3.01 -3.89 -18.23
C ASP A 151 -3.48 -2.81 -19.21
N PRO A 152 -3.84 -3.16 -20.45
CA PRO A 152 -4.22 -2.21 -21.46
C PRO A 152 -5.57 -1.53 -21.18
N LEU A 153 -6.45 -2.17 -20.40
CA LEU A 153 -7.76 -1.65 -20.03
C LEU A 153 -7.99 -1.75 -18.51
N TYR A 154 -8.41 -0.64 -17.91
CA TYR A 154 -9.04 -0.63 -16.60
C TYR A 154 -10.44 -0.04 -16.72
N PRO A 155 -11.51 -0.86 -16.60
CA PRO A 155 -12.90 -0.40 -16.66
C PRO A 155 -13.21 0.78 -15.74
N ILE A 156 -12.61 0.81 -14.54
CA ILE A 156 -12.80 1.93 -13.61
C ILE A 156 -11.43 2.39 -13.09
N LEU A 157 -11.17 3.69 -13.17
CA LEU A 157 -9.99 4.34 -12.61
C LEU A 157 -10.43 5.36 -11.57
N TYR A 158 -9.96 5.21 -10.32
CA TYR A 158 -10.14 6.19 -9.26
C TYR A 158 -8.86 7.01 -9.10
N LEU A 159 -8.98 8.31 -9.13
CA LEU A 159 -7.89 9.25 -8.97
C LEU A 159 -8.18 10.15 -7.75
N ASP A 160 -7.30 10.13 -6.78
CA ASP A 160 -7.48 10.88 -5.54
C ASP A 160 -6.13 11.37 -4.99
N CYS A 161 -6.18 12.31 -4.07
CA CYS A 161 -5.01 12.93 -3.48
C CYS A 161 -5.13 13.02 -1.97
N ILE A 162 -4.04 12.75 -1.27
CA ILE A 162 -3.92 12.97 0.16
C ILE A 162 -2.79 13.95 0.47
N VAL A 163 -3.02 14.85 1.42
CA VAL A 163 -2.01 15.82 1.84
C VAL A 163 -1.18 15.27 2.97
N LEU A 164 0.15 15.31 2.81
CA LEU A 164 1.15 14.91 3.79
C LEU A 164 1.99 16.10 4.20
N LYS A 165 2.43 16.13 5.47
CA LYS A 165 3.37 17.14 5.97
C LYS A 165 4.78 16.60 5.87
N ILE A 166 5.63 17.28 5.12
CA ILE A 166 7.00 16.86 4.85
C ILE A 166 7.95 18.00 5.16
N ARG A 167 9.09 17.66 5.76
CA ARG A 167 10.16 18.64 5.99
C ARG A 167 10.94 18.82 4.69
N HIS A 168 11.01 20.08 4.26
CA HIS A 168 11.77 20.49 3.08
C HIS A 168 12.50 21.81 3.41
N ASN A 169 13.81 21.87 3.21
CA ASN A 169 14.64 23.05 3.50
C ASN A 169 14.37 23.64 4.90
N GLN A 170 14.41 22.79 5.93
CA GLN A 170 14.18 23.12 7.34
C GLN A 170 12.76 23.62 7.69
N ARG A 171 11.84 23.65 6.72
CA ARG A 171 10.44 24.01 6.92
C ARG A 171 9.55 22.80 6.74
N VAL A 172 8.39 22.81 7.37
CA VAL A 172 7.34 21.81 7.15
C VAL A 172 6.37 22.38 6.12
N ILE A 173 6.27 21.70 4.98
CA ILE A 173 5.34 22.04 3.91
C ILE A 173 4.31 20.93 3.72
N ASN A 174 3.16 21.27 3.18
CA ASN A 174 2.19 20.30 2.71
C ASN A 174 2.58 19.85 1.30
N LYS A 175 2.66 18.54 1.08
CA LYS A 175 2.79 17.95 -0.25
C LYS A 175 1.61 17.03 -0.53
N SER A 176 1.22 16.97 -1.78
CA SER A 176 0.13 16.15 -2.28
C SER A 176 0.66 14.80 -2.74
N MET A 177 0.13 13.72 -2.15
CA MET A 177 0.37 12.35 -2.59
C MET A 177 -0.79 11.94 -3.50
N TYR A 178 -0.51 11.78 -4.77
CA TYR A 178 -1.44 11.37 -5.81
C TYR A 178 -1.52 9.86 -5.85
N LEU A 179 -2.71 9.32 -5.99
CA LEU A 179 -2.99 7.89 -6.03
C LEU A 179 -3.89 7.56 -7.20
N ALA A 180 -3.53 6.56 -7.98
CA ALA A 180 -4.33 6.01 -9.07
C ALA A 180 -4.68 4.56 -8.74
N LEU A 181 -5.95 4.26 -8.49
CA LEU A 181 -6.47 2.92 -8.20
C LEU A 181 -7.34 2.45 -9.37
N GLY A 182 -6.90 1.40 -10.07
CA GLY A 182 -7.65 0.74 -11.13
C GLY A 182 -8.49 -0.43 -10.62
N VAL A 183 -9.53 -0.74 -11.37
CA VAL A 183 -10.25 -2.02 -11.29
C VAL A 183 -10.03 -2.70 -12.62
N ASP A 184 -9.44 -3.89 -12.60
CA ASP A 184 -9.15 -4.69 -13.79
C ASP A 184 -10.41 -5.34 -14.38
N ILE A 185 -10.24 -6.07 -15.47
CA ILE A 185 -11.35 -6.71 -16.18
C ILE A 185 -12.00 -7.84 -15.35
N GLU A 186 -11.26 -8.47 -14.46
CA GLU A 186 -11.74 -9.47 -13.52
C GLU A 186 -12.44 -8.85 -12.30
N GLY A 187 -12.34 -7.54 -12.11
CA GLY A 187 -12.94 -6.79 -11.00
C GLY A 187 -12.05 -6.67 -9.76
N HIS A 188 -10.78 -6.99 -9.86
CA HIS A 188 -9.85 -6.82 -8.77
C HIS A 188 -9.32 -5.38 -8.72
N LYS A 189 -9.12 -4.91 -7.50
CA LYS A 189 -8.53 -3.60 -7.28
C LYS A 189 -7.01 -3.66 -7.37
N GLN A 190 -6.42 -2.71 -8.08
CA GLN A 190 -4.98 -2.59 -8.23
C GLN A 190 -4.57 -1.12 -8.10
N LEU A 191 -3.66 -0.81 -7.18
CA LEU A 191 -3.07 0.53 -7.18
C LEU A 191 -2.03 0.62 -8.31
N LEU A 192 -2.24 1.54 -9.24
CA LEU A 192 -1.44 1.66 -10.46
C LEU A 192 -0.18 2.48 -10.23
N GLY A 193 -0.23 3.43 -9.29
CA GLY A 193 0.92 4.24 -8.94
C GLY A 193 0.64 5.24 -7.81
N MET A 194 1.71 5.85 -7.32
CA MET A 194 1.69 6.92 -6.34
C MET A 194 2.75 7.98 -6.68
N TRP A 195 2.40 9.25 -6.60
CA TRP A 195 3.29 10.36 -6.95
C TRP A 195 3.20 11.44 -5.89
N LEU A 196 4.32 12.09 -5.62
CA LEU A 196 4.40 13.16 -4.63
C LEU A 196 4.75 14.49 -5.31
N ALA A 197 3.92 15.52 -5.10
CA ALA A 197 4.16 16.86 -5.59
C ALA A 197 3.86 17.93 -4.55
N GLU A 198 4.37 19.14 -4.74
CA GLU A 198 4.19 20.24 -3.78
C GLU A 198 2.75 20.77 -3.77
N THR A 199 2.09 20.76 -4.92
CA THR A 199 0.73 21.28 -5.07
C THR A 199 -0.12 20.33 -5.89
N GLU A 200 -1.40 20.26 -5.55
CA GLU A 200 -2.39 19.59 -6.39
C GLU A 200 -2.79 20.48 -7.56
N GLY A 201 -2.75 19.92 -8.78
CA GLY A 201 -3.12 20.66 -9.98
C GLY A 201 -3.36 19.76 -11.20
N ALA A 202 -4.22 20.21 -12.10
CA ALA A 202 -4.57 19.49 -13.32
C ALA A 202 -3.35 19.18 -14.21
N LYS A 203 -2.37 20.07 -14.25
CA LYS A 203 -1.13 19.87 -15.02
C LYS A 203 -0.33 18.67 -14.51
N PHE A 204 -0.28 18.47 -13.19
CA PHE A 204 0.41 17.31 -12.61
C PHE A 204 -0.39 16.02 -12.87
N TRP A 205 -1.72 16.10 -12.76
CA TRP A 205 -2.57 14.96 -13.12
C TRP A 205 -2.39 14.55 -14.59
N LEU A 206 -2.23 15.50 -15.50
CA LEU A 206 -1.90 15.17 -16.89
C LEU A 206 -0.60 14.37 -16.99
N SER A 207 0.46 14.74 -16.26
CA SER A 207 1.71 13.98 -16.26
C SER A 207 1.55 12.58 -15.68
N VAL A 208 0.71 12.41 -14.67
CA VAL A 208 0.36 11.10 -14.10
C VAL A 208 -0.34 10.22 -15.13
N LEU A 209 -1.34 10.77 -15.83
CA LEU A 209 -2.09 10.04 -16.86
C LEU A 209 -1.20 9.65 -18.05
N THR A 210 -0.32 10.55 -18.49
CA THR A 210 0.69 10.27 -19.54
C THR A 210 1.64 9.14 -19.10
N GLU A 211 2.09 9.13 -17.84
CA GLU A 211 2.93 8.05 -17.31
C GLU A 211 2.18 6.71 -17.29
N LEU A 212 0.93 6.69 -16.84
CA LEU A 212 0.10 5.47 -16.86
C LEU A 212 -0.02 4.91 -18.28
N LYS A 213 -0.24 5.79 -19.27
CA LYS A 213 -0.31 5.41 -20.68
C LYS A 213 1.01 4.84 -21.20
N THR A 214 2.13 5.46 -20.85
CA THR A 214 3.47 4.98 -21.21
C THR A 214 3.75 3.58 -20.62
N ARG A 215 3.14 3.24 -19.49
CA ARG A 215 3.25 1.92 -18.84
C ARG A 215 2.28 0.88 -19.40
N GLY A 216 1.49 1.21 -20.41
CA GLY A 216 0.61 0.27 -21.11
C GLY A 216 -0.89 0.47 -20.88
N LEU A 217 -1.33 1.38 -20.00
CA LEU A 217 -2.75 1.69 -19.83
C LEU A 217 -3.25 2.46 -21.05
N ASN A 218 -3.88 1.76 -21.97
CA ASN A 218 -4.35 2.34 -23.25
C ASN A 218 -5.76 2.89 -23.16
N ASP A 219 -6.61 2.31 -22.31
CA ASP A 219 -8.02 2.69 -22.23
C ASP A 219 -8.58 2.64 -20.79
N VAL A 220 -9.52 3.56 -20.52
CA VAL A 220 -10.28 3.68 -19.27
C VAL A 220 -11.73 3.98 -19.63
N LEU A 221 -12.67 3.16 -19.14
CA LEU A 221 -14.09 3.40 -19.47
C LEU A 221 -14.68 4.51 -18.61
N ILE A 222 -14.41 4.47 -17.29
CA ILE A 222 -14.94 5.42 -16.32
C ILE A 222 -13.81 5.90 -15.39
N ALA A 223 -13.60 7.20 -15.34
CA ALA A 223 -12.68 7.83 -14.39
C ALA A 223 -13.46 8.50 -13.26
N CYS A 224 -13.24 8.05 -12.04
CA CYS A 224 -13.82 8.64 -10.82
C CYS A 224 -12.82 9.61 -10.20
N VAL A 225 -13.18 10.89 -10.14
CA VAL A 225 -12.27 11.97 -9.74
C VAL A 225 -12.93 12.91 -8.74
N ASP A 226 -12.13 13.72 -8.04
CA ASP A 226 -12.65 14.83 -7.28
C ASP A 226 -13.02 16.02 -8.19
N GLY A 227 -13.60 17.06 -7.62
CA GLY A 227 -14.03 18.24 -8.36
C GLY A 227 -12.91 19.25 -8.65
N LEU A 228 -11.67 18.82 -8.82
CA LEU A 228 -10.55 19.72 -9.14
C LEU A 228 -10.75 20.34 -10.54
N LYS A 229 -10.65 21.67 -10.60
CA LYS A 229 -10.77 22.41 -11.86
C LYS A 229 -9.68 22.01 -12.86
N GLY A 230 -10.06 21.73 -14.09
CA GLY A 230 -9.17 21.32 -15.17
C GLY A 230 -8.83 19.82 -15.18
N PHE A 231 -9.40 19.04 -14.25
CA PHE A 231 -9.18 17.60 -14.21
C PHE A 231 -9.90 16.85 -15.34
N PRO A 232 -11.17 17.17 -15.66
CA PRO A 232 -11.85 16.59 -16.81
C PRO A 232 -11.08 16.80 -18.13
N GLU A 233 -10.54 17.99 -18.32
CA GLU A 233 -9.76 18.34 -19.50
C GLU A 233 -8.43 17.56 -19.57
N ALA A 234 -7.77 17.34 -18.43
CA ALA A 234 -6.56 16.53 -18.37
C ALA A 234 -6.83 15.06 -18.72
N ILE A 235 -7.97 14.50 -18.27
CA ILE A 235 -8.37 13.14 -18.62
C ILE A 235 -8.70 13.04 -20.10
N ALA A 236 -9.51 13.97 -20.63
CA ALA A 236 -9.90 13.97 -22.05
C ALA A 236 -8.70 14.11 -23.00
N ALA A 237 -7.62 14.75 -22.57
CA ALA A 237 -6.40 14.87 -23.36
C ALA A 237 -5.68 13.53 -23.58
N GLU A 238 -5.69 12.62 -22.59
CA GLU A 238 -5.03 11.32 -22.68
C GLU A 238 -5.98 10.17 -23.00
N TYR A 239 -7.23 10.25 -22.50
CA TYR A 239 -8.28 9.25 -22.65
C TYR A 239 -9.59 9.91 -23.06
N PRO A 240 -9.73 10.32 -24.35
CA PRO A 240 -10.85 11.14 -24.83
C PRO A 240 -12.22 10.45 -24.71
N ASP A 241 -12.26 9.12 -24.79
CA ASP A 241 -13.50 8.33 -24.74
C ASP A 241 -13.89 7.89 -23.33
N THR A 242 -13.18 8.39 -22.30
CA THR A 242 -13.45 8.07 -20.89
C THR A 242 -14.65 8.88 -20.39
N LYS A 243 -15.62 8.19 -19.80
CA LYS A 243 -16.70 8.87 -19.04
C LYS A 243 -16.14 9.35 -17.69
N ILE A 244 -16.37 10.62 -17.39
CA ILE A 244 -15.91 11.22 -16.14
C ILE A 244 -17.03 11.24 -15.14
N GLN A 245 -16.82 10.63 -13.97
CA GLN A 245 -17.72 10.65 -12.83
C GLN A 245 -17.08 11.42 -11.67
N LEU A 246 -17.70 12.52 -11.27
CA LEU A 246 -17.26 13.22 -10.06
C LEU A 246 -17.61 12.44 -8.80
N CYS A 247 -16.66 12.42 -7.87
CA CYS A 247 -16.82 11.77 -6.57
C CYS A 247 -17.89 12.49 -5.74
N ILE A 248 -19.04 11.84 -5.59
CA ILE A 248 -20.17 12.38 -4.83
C ILE A 248 -19.79 12.61 -3.36
N VAL A 249 -18.98 11.74 -2.78
CA VAL A 249 -18.52 11.91 -1.39
C VAL A 249 -17.70 13.19 -1.23
N HIS A 250 -16.83 13.52 -2.18
CA HIS A 250 -16.11 14.79 -2.18
C HIS A 250 -17.05 15.98 -2.38
N MET A 251 -18.05 15.88 -3.28
CA MET A 251 -19.06 16.91 -3.46
C MET A 251 -19.86 17.18 -2.19
N VAL A 252 -20.35 16.13 -1.54
CA VAL A 252 -21.08 16.25 -0.25
C VAL A 252 -20.16 16.84 0.82
N ARG A 253 -18.94 16.32 0.96
CA ARG A 253 -17.97 16.82 1.95
C ARG A 253 -17.62 18.30 1.75
N ASN A 254 -17.45 18.73 0.50
CA ASN A 254 -17.20 20.12 0.17
C ASN A 254 -18.40 21.02 0.45
N SER A 255 -19.61 20.54 0.13
CA SER A 255 -20.86 21.22 0.49
C SER A 255 -20.98 21.45 2.01
N LEU A 256 -20.69 20.42 2.79
CA LEU A 256 -20.79 20.46 4.25
C LEU A 256 -19.73 21.35 4.94
N LYS A 257 -18.63 21.71 4.27
CA LYS A 257 -17.68 22.72 4.77
C LYS A 257 -18.33 24.10 4.92
N LEU A 258 -19.38 24.37 4.17
CA LEU A 258 -20.12 25.64 4.18
C LEU A 258 -21.24 25.67 5.22
N VAL A 259 -21.50 24.53 5.90
CA VAL A 259 -22.66 24.34 6.76
C VAL A 259 -22.25 24.27 8.24
N PRO A 260 -22.82 25.13 9.13
CA PRO A 260 -22.59 25.03 10.56
C PRO A 260 -23.22 23.75 11.12
N TRP A 261 -22.69 23.29 12.24
CA TRP A 261 -23.07 22.02 12.88
C TRP A 261 -24.58 21.83 13.08
N LYS A 262 -25.31 22.90 13.42
CA LYS A 262 -26.74 22.86 13.65
C LYS A 262 -27.56 22.39 12.44
N ASP A 263 -27.16 22.76 11.22
CA ASP A 263 -27.85 22.42 9.97
C ASP A 263 -27.22 21.21 9.26
N TYR A 264 -26.08 20.69 9.75
CA TYR A 264 -25.26 19.65 9.12
C TYR A 264 -26.06 18.38 8.79
N LYS A 265 -26.83 17.86 9.76
CA LYS A 265 -27.63 16.63 9.58
C LYS A 265 -28.73 16.80 8.55
N ALA A 266 -29.45 17.93 8.60
CA ALA A 266 -30.53 18.21 7.66
C ALA A 266 -30.03 18.39 6.23
N VAL A 267 -28.99 19.22 6.04
CA VAL A 267 -28.37 19.41 4.71
C VAL A 267 -27.81 18.09 4.18
N THR A 268 -27.18 17.26 5.00
CA THR A 268 -26.69 15.93 4.58
C THR A 268 -27.84 15.03 4.11
N SER A 269 -28.96 15.05 4.83
CA SER A 269 -30.15 14.26 4.49
C SER A 269 -30.72 14.68 3.13
N ASP A 270 -30.83 15.98 2.89
CA ASP A 270 -31.41 16.50 1.67
C ASP A 270 -30.47 16.32 0.45
N LEU A 271 -29.15 16.51 0.63
CA LEU A 271 -28.16 16.15 -0.40
C LEU A 271 -28.22 14.65 -0.75
N LYS A 272 -28.51 13.80 0.22
CA LYS A 272 -28.62 12.35 0.01
C LYS A 272 -29.76 12.02 -0.96
N LEU A 273 -30.87 12.73 -0.91
CA LEU A 273 -32.00 12.53 -1.83
C LEU A 273 -31.61 12.76 -3.28
N ILE A 274 -30.72 13.73 -3.55
CA ILE A 274 -30.25 14.03 -4.90
C ILE A 274 -29.50 12.83 -5.49
N TYR A 275 -28.45 12.35 -4.80
CA TYR A 275 -27.57 11.32 -5.37
C TYR A 275 -28.07 9.87 -5.18
N GLN A 276 -29.10 9.65 -4.38
CA GLN A 276 -29.78 8.36 -4.25
C GLN A 276 -31.05 8.25 -5.10
N ALA A 277 -31.42 9.27 -5.84
CA ALA A 277 -32.55 9.26 -6.77
C ALA A 277 -32.44 8.07 -7.74
N SER A 278 -33.59 7.59 -8.19
CA SER A 278 -33.65 6.45 -9.10
C SER A 278 -33.31 6.85 -10.54
N THR A 279 -33.60 8.10 -10.91
CA THR A 279 -33.40 8.66 -12.25
C THR A 279 -32.76 10.04 -12.17
N GLU A 280 -32.18 10.50 -13.28
CA GLU A 280 -31.67 11.86 -13.42
C GLU A 280 -32.76 12.90 -13.18
N MET A 281 -33.95 12.68 -13.73
CA MET A 281 -35.12 13.61 -13.57
C MET A 281 -35.49 13.76 -12.09
N GLU A 282 -35.53 12.65 -11.34
CA GLU A 282 -35.78 12.69 -9.91
C GLU A 282 -34.64 13.41 -9.17
N ALA A 283 -33.39 13.15 -9.52
CA ALA A 283 -32.23 13.82 -8.94
C ALA A 283 -32.29 15.34 -9.16
N GLN A 284 -32.69 15.77 -10.36
CA GLN A 284 -32.86 17.19 -10.69
C GLN A 284 -34.00 17.81 -9.86
N ALA A 285 -35.14 17.13 -9.74
CA ALA A 285 -36.24 17.60 -8.87
C ALA A 285 -35.81 17.73 -7.40
N GLN A 286 -34.99 16.78 -6.89
CA GLN A 286 -34.45 16.87 -5.53
C GLN A 286 -33.46 18.03 -5.37
N LEU A 287 -32.65 18.32 -6.39
CA LEU A 287 -31.77 19.49 -6.37
C LEU A 287 -32.57 20.80 -6.35
N GLU A 288 -33.63 20.91 -7.13
CA GLU A 288 -34.54 22.07 -7.12
C GLU A 288 -35.23 22.23 -5.75
N GLN A 289 -35.62 21.14 -5.12
CA GLN A 289 -36.18 21.17 -3.76
C GLN A 289 -35.12 21.59 -2.74
N PHE A 290 -33.89 21.13 -2.90
CA PHE A 290 -32.75 21.55 -2.07
C PHE A 290 -32.50 23.06 -2.18
N GLU A 291 -32.52 23.62 -3.39
CA GLU A 291 -32.39 25.06 -3.66
C GLU A 291 -33.47 25.87 -2.92
N LYS A 292 -34.77 25.49 -3.06
CA LYS A 292 -35.86 26.16 -2.39
C LYS A 292 -35.69 26.19 -0.88
N THR A 293 -35.10 25.14 -0.32
CA THR A 293 -34.94 24.99 1.14
C THR A 293 -33.73 25.74 1.67
N TRP A 294 -32.61 25.67 0.95
CA TRP A 294 -31.31 26.02 1.50
C TRP A 294 -30.62 27.22 0.85
N ASP A 295 -30.98 27.66 -0.36
CA ASP A 295 -30.29 28.76 -1.07
C ASP A 295 -30.38 30.09 -0.32
N GLY A 296 -31.42 30.31 0.51
CA GLY A 296 -31.47 31.46 1.40
C GLY A 296 -30.33 31.50 2.44
N LYS A 297 -29.70 30.36 2.72
CA LYS A 297 -28.56 30.25 3.68
C LYS A 297 -27.26 29.82 3.03
N TYR A 298 -27.30 28.89 2.08
CA TYR A 298 -26.13 28.23 1.50
C TYR A 298 -26.17 28.16 -0.02
N PRO A 299 -26.33 29.28 -0.75
CA PRO A 299 -26.52 29.29 -2.21
C PRO A 299 -25.32 28.74 -3.00
N GLN A 300 -24.13 28.65 -2.37
CA GLN A 300 -22.94 28.13 -3.00
C GLN A 300 -23.00 26.60 -3.21
N ILE A 301 -23.83 25.89 -2.43
CA ILE A 301 -23.94 24.44 -2.53
C ILE A 301 -24.67 24.08 -3.81
N SER A 302 -25.89 24.55 -4.01
CA SER A 302 -26.67 24.29 -5.22
C SER A 302 -25.95 24.77 -6.49
N LYS A 303 -25.37 25.96 -6.45
CA LYS A 303 -24.55 26.50 -7.55
C LYS A 303 -23.40 25.57 -7.91
N SER A 304 -22.70 25.03 -6.94
CA SER A 304 -21.63 24.05 -7.15
C SER A 304 -22.15 22.75 -7.75
N TRP A 305 -23.27 22.22 -7.26
CA TRP A 305 -23.89 21.01 -7.80
C TRP A 305 -24.35 21.22 -9.26
N ARG A 306 -24.99 22.36 -9.59
CA ARG A 306 -25.39 22.66 -10.96
C ARG A 306 -24.21 22.81 -11.90
N SER A 307 -23.15 23.50 -11.51
CA SER A 307 -21.98 23.68 -12.36
C SER A 307 -21.24 22.38 -12.68
N ASN A 308 -21.37 21.38 -11.82
CA ASN A 308 -20.76 20.05 -11.98
C ASN A 308 -21.78 18.98 -12.42
N TRP A 309 -23.02 19.37 -12.72
CA TRP A 309 -24.11 18.46 -12.98
C TRP A 309 -23.82 17.40 -14.03
N PRO A 310 -23.30 17.73 -15.22
CA PRO A 310 -23.04 16.74 -16.27
C PRO A 310 -22.12 15.58 -15.79
N ASN A 311 -21.11 15.89 -14.99
CA ASN A 311 -20.17 14.89 -14.47
C ASN A 311 -20.65 14.20 -13.18
N LEU A 312 -21.69 14.73 -12.53
CA LEU A 312 -22.33 14.10 -11.38
C LEU A 312 -23.38 13.06 -11.80
N ILE A 313 -24.09 13.33 -12.89
CA ILE A 313 -25.21 12.50 -13.35
C ILE A 313 -24.78 11.35 -14.26
N ALA A 314 -23.53 11.34 -14.74
CA ALA A 314 -23.01 10.25 -15.58
C ALA A 314 -23.28 8.85 -15.00
N ILE A 315 -23.40 8.75 -13.67
CA ILE A 315 -23.74 7.52 -12.98
C ILE A 315 -25.18 7.03 -13.28
N TYR A 316 -26.13 7.92 -13.66
CA TYR A 316 -27.52 7.55 -13.91
C TYR A 316 -27.73 6.79 -15.24
N ASP A 317 -26.71 6.76 -16.13
CA ASP A 317 -26.70 5.91 -17.31
C ASP A 317 -26.67 4.41 -16.95
N TYR A 318 -26.38 4.09 -15.68
CA TYR A 318 -26.20 2.71 -15.21
C TYR A 318 -27.30 2.26 -14.25
N PRO A 319 -27.65 0.95 -14.26
CA PRO A 319 -28.53 0.33 -13.26
C PRO A 319 -27.99 0.49 -11.84
N ALA A 320 -28.87 0.44 -10.84
CA ALA A 320 -28.55 0.70 -9.43
C ALA A 320 -27.41 -0.19 -8.88
N GLU A 321 -27.29 -1.42 -9.35
CA GLU A 321 -26.23 -2.36 -8.96
C GLU A 321 -24.86 -1.90 -9.51
N VAL A 322 -24.83 -1.45 -10.76
CA VAL A 322 -23.61 -0.93 -11.43
C VAL A 322 -23.22 0.42 -10.85
N ARG A 323 -24.21 1.29 -10.60
CA ARG A 323 -23.96 2.56 -9.89
C ARG A 323 -23.23 2.33 -8.58
N LYS A 324 -23.61 1.30 -7.81
CA LYS A 324 -22.92 0.96 -6.55
C LYS A 324 -21.46 0.61 -6.77
N VAL A 325 -21.10 -0.06 -7.85
CA VAL A 325 -19.72 -0.40 -8.20
C VAL A 325 -18.92 0.87 -8.50
N ILE A 326 -19.46 1.77 -9.32
CA ILE A 326 -18.85 3.04 -9.70
C ILE A 326 -18.80 4.03 -8.51
N TYR A 327 -19.95 4.13 -7.81
CA TYR A 327 -20.21 5.07 -6.73
C TYR A 327 -19.53 4.69 -5.42
N THR A 328 -19.23 3.41 -5.20
CA THR A 328 -18.50 3.01 -4.01
C THR A 328 -17.03 3.48 -4.11
N THR A 329 -16.85 4.79 -3.98
CA THR A 329 -15.57 5.43 -3.59
C THR A 329 -14.94 4.76 -2.38
N ASN A 330 -15.64 3.80 -1.75
CA ASN A 330 -15.12 2.93 -0.70
C ASN A 330 -13.79 2.25 -1.08
N ALA A 331 -13.50 2.05 -2.37
CA ALA A 331 -12.23 1.47 -2.79
C ALA A 331 -11.07 2.41 -2.46
N ILE A 332 -11.07 3.63 -3.00
CA ILE A 332 -9.98 4.59 -2.78
C ILE A 332 -10.10 5.26 -1.39
N GLU A 333 -11.30 5.50 -0.87
CA GLU A 333 -11.48 6.00 0.50
C GLU A 333 -11.03 5.00 1.56
N SER A 334 -11.28 3.70 1.34
CA SER A 334 -10.75 2.63 2.20
C SER A 334 -9.22 2.64 2.20
N LEU A 335 -8.61 2.76 1.02
CA LEU A 335 -7.17 2.91 0.87
C LEU A 335 -6.66 4.16 1.59
N ASN A 336 -7.29 5.31 1.36
CA ASN A 336 -6.94 6.56 2.03
C ASN A 336 -7.06 6.46 3.55
N SER A 337 -8.06 5.73 4.06
CA SER A 337 -8.22 5.48 5.49
C SER A 337 -7.05 4.68 6.05
N VAL A 338 -6.59 3.64 5.35
CA VAL A 338 -5.40 2.86 5.73
C VAL A 338 -4.15 3.73 5.72
N ILE A 339 -3.93 4.49 4.65
CA ILE A 339 -2.78 5.40 4.54
C ILE A 339 -2.82 6.44 5.66
N ARG A 340 -3.97 7.08 5.89
CA ARG A 340 -4.14 8.07 6.98
C ARG A 340 -3.89 7.47 8.35
N LYS A 341 -4.23 6.21 8.59
CA LYS A 341 -3.94 5.52 9.84
C LYS A 341 -2.42 5.40 10.06
N SER A 342 -1.66 5.04 9.05
CA SER A 342 -0.20 4.96 9.11
C SER A 342 0.45 6.35 9.22
N THR A 343 -0.05 7.34 8.47
CA THR A 343 0.53 8.70 8.48
C THR A 343 0.12 9.53 9.70
N ARG A 344 -0.98 9.18 10.40
CA ARG A 344 -1.40 9.86 11.65
C ARG A 344 -0.38 9.68 12.77
N ASN A 345 0.23 8.51 12.88
CA ASN A 345 1.25 8.22 13.86
C ASN A 345 2.53 9.03 13.58
N ARG A 346 2.80 9.27 12.29
CA ARG A 346 3.94 10.08 11.82
C ARG A 346 3.45 11.40 11.25
N LYS A 347 3.23 12.38 12.14
CA LYS A 347 2.63 13.68 11.79
C LYS A 347 3.43 14.47 10.75
N ILE A 348 4.77 14.34 10.74
CA ILE A 348 5.69 15.04 9.83
C ILE A 348 6.74 14.04 9.36
N PHE A 349 6.89 13.92 8.05
CA PHE A 349 7.94 13.10 7.44
C PHE A 349 9.24 13.91 7.33
N PRO A 350 10.42 13.29 7.57
CA PRO A 350 11.70 13.98 7.46
C PRO A 350 12.04 14.38 6.02
N ASP A 351 11.57 13.60 5.03
CA ASP A 351 11.82 13.75 3.60
C ASP A 351 10.76 13.02 2.76
N ASP A 352 10.81 13.21 1.44
CA ASP A 352 9.92 12.61 0.45
C ASP A 352 10.03 11.08 0.42
N GLN A 353 11.23 10.55 0.50
CA GLN A 353 11.46 9.09 0.45
C GLN A 353 10.82 8.40 1.65
N SER A 354 10.92 8.98 2.84
CA SER A 354 10.26 8.46 4.04
C SER A 354 8.74 8.41 3.89
N ALA A 355 8.15 9.42 3.26
CA ALA A 355 6.71 9.44 2.97
C ALA A 355 6.33 8.34 1.97
N LEU A 356 7.07 8.23 0.85
CA LEU A 356 6.85 7.20 -0.16
C LEU A 356 6.96 5.78 0.42
N LYS A 357 7.99 5.50 1.21
CA LYS A 357 8.18 4.19 1.86
C LYS A 357 7.01 3.81 2.77
N VAL A 358 6.56 4.73 3.64
CA VAL A 358 5.44 4.46 4.56
C VAL A 358 4.14 4.25 3.79
N VAL A 359 3.86 5.10 2.79
CA VAL A 359 2.65 4.98 1.97
C VAL A 359 2.67 3.67 1.17
N TYR A 360 3.78 3.34 0.53
CA TYR A 360 3.95 2.08 -0.20
C TYR A 360 3.69 0.85 0.68
N LEU A 361 4.33 0.79 1.84
CA LEU A 361 4.13 -0.33 2.76
C LEU A 361 2.69 -0.43 3.29
N ALA A 362 2.05 0.71 3.55
CA ALA A 362 0.64 0.74 3.93
C ALA A 362 -0.28 0.22 2.81
N ILE A 363 0.05 0.54 1.55
CA ILE A 363 -0.64 0.06 0.36
C ILE A 363 -0.45 -1.45 0.20
N GLN A 364 0.79 -1.95 0.32
CA GLN A 364 1.09 -3.39 0.24
C GLN A 364 0.30 -4.18 1.29
N GLU A 365 0.19 -3.65 2.50
CA GLU A 365 -0.61 -4.28 3.56
C GLU A 365 -2.12 -4.25 3.26
N ALA A 366 -2.62 -3.16 2.66
CA ALA A 366 -4.01 -3.06 2.24
C ALA A 366 -4.34 -4.00 1.08
N SER A 367 -3.43 -4.13 0.10
CA SER A 367 -3.62 -4.93 -1.11
C SER A 367 -3.72 -6.43 -0.83
N LYS A 368 -3.17 -6.94 0.26
CA LYS A 368 -3.35 -8.33 0.70
C LYS A 368 -4.83 -8.71 0.88
N LYS A 369 -5.69 -7.73 1.12
CA LYS A 369 -7.15 -7.90 1.29
C LYS A 369 -7.93 -7.75 -0.02
N TRP A 370 -7.27 -7.48 -1.13
CA TRP A 370 -7.90 -7.26 -2.43
C TRP A 370 -7.92 -8.51 -3.31
N SER A 371 -7.91 -9.68 -2.69
CA SER A 371 -7.91 -10.98 -3.37
C SER A 371 -9.23 -11.36 -4.02
N MET A 372 -10.31 -10.64 -3.73
CA MET A 372 -11.65 -10.90 -4.28
C MET A 372 -12.10 -9.75 -5.18
N PRO A 373 -12.81 -10.07 -6.28
CA PRO A 373 -13.45 -9.06 -7.11
C PRO A 373 -14.40 -8.17 -6.32
N ILE A 374 -14.63 -6.97 -6.82
CA ILE A 374 -15.65 -6.06 -6.29
C ILE A 374 -17.03 -6.75 -6.36
N ARG A 375 -17.80 -6.59 -5.29
CA ARG A 375 -19.16 -7.14 -5.24
C ARG A 375 -19.99 -6.64 -6.44
N ASN A 376 -20.76 -7.54 -7.04
CA ASN A 376 -21.59 -7.29 -8.24
C ASN A 376 -20.76 -6.95 -9.51
N TRP A 377 -19.51 -7.40 -9.58
CA TRP A 377 -18.66 -7.12 -10.74
C TRP A 377 -19.20 -7.72 -12.03
N LYS A 378 -19.59 -9.01 -12.04
CA LYS A 378 -20.12 -9.67 -13.24
C LYS A 378 -21.30 -8.95 -13.89
N PRO A 379 -22.37 -8.55 -13.16
CA PRO A 379 -23.42 -7.70 -13.71
C PRO A 379 -22.91 -6.35 -14.26
N ALA A 380 -21.92 -5.73 -13.57
CA ALA A 380 -21.33 -4.48 -14.04
C ALA A 380 -20.56 -4.67 -15.35
N LEU A 381 -19.73 -5.71 -15.44
CA LEU A 381 -18.95 -6.02 -16.64
C LEU A 381 -19.85 -6.34 -17.83
N ASN A 382 -20.91 -7.12 -17.65
CA ASN A 382 -21.90 -7.35 -18.70
C ASN A 382 -22.53 -6.06 -19.21
N ARG A 383 -22.86 -5.13 -18.31
CA ARG A 383 -23.36 -3.81 -18.71
C ARG A 383 -22.32 -3.00 -19.44
N PHE A 384 -21.08 -3.00 -19.01
CA PHE A 384 -19.98 -2.32 -19.70
C PHE A 384 -19.74 -2.91 -21.10
N SER A 385 -19.83 -4.24 -21.27
CA SER A 385 -19.73 -4.88 -22.59
C SER A 385 -20.83 -4.41 -23.54
N ILE A 386 -22.05 -4.19 -23.05
CA ILE A 386 -23.16 -3.65 -23.86
C ILE A 386 -22.93 -2.17 -24.19
N GLU A 387 -22.47 -1.39 -23.25
CA GLU A 387 -22.33 0.08 -23.37
C GLU A 387 -21.11 0.49 -24.19
N PHE A 388 -19.98 -0.19 -23.97
CA PHE A 388 -18.66 0.18 -24.53
C PHE A 388 -18.22 -0.77 -25.66
N GLY A 389 -18.97 -1.87 -25.92
CA GLY A 389 -18.74 -2.78 -27.04
C GLY A 389 -17.33 -3.35 -27.11
N GLU A 390 -16.68 -3.21 -28.25
CA GLU A 390 -15.34 -3.74 -28.56
C GLU A 390 -14.27 -3.29 -27.56
N ARG A 391 -14.39 -2.09 -26.99
CA ARG A 391 -13.48 -1.61 -25.93
C ARG A 391 -13.41 -2.53 -24.72
N VAL A 392 -14.42 -3.36 -24.50
CA VAL A 392 -14.46 -4.35 -23.41
C VAL A 392 -14.28 -5.75 -23.94
N THR A 393 -15.00 -6.10 -25.04
CA THR A 393 -15.04 -7.50 -25.53
C THR A 393 -13.71 -7.98 -26.07
N ASP A 394 -12.86 -7.09 -26.57
CA ASP A 394 -11.50 -7.44 -27.04
C ASP A 394 -10.53 -7.79 -25.90
N HIS A 395 -10.95 -7.58 -24.66
CA HIS A 395 -10.16 -7.87 -23.45
C HIS A 395 -10.76 -8.99 -22.58
N LEU A 396 -11.86 -9.62 -23.01
CA LEU A 396 -12.48 -10.78 -22.37
C LEU A 396 -11.91 -12.08 -22.94
#